data_cd84ec8b28d3fdcafea7019fe800301f
#
_entry.id   cd84ec8b28d3fdcafea7019fe800301f
#
_cell.length_a   1.000
_cell.length_b   1.000
_cell.length_c   1.000
_cell.angle_alpha   90.00
_cell.angle_beta   90.00
_cell.angle_gamma   90.00
#
_symmetry.space_group_name_H-M   'P 1'
#
loop_
_entity.id
_entity.type
_entity.pdbx_description
1 polymer ?
#
loop_
_entity_poly.entity_id
_entity_poly.type
_entity_poly.pdbx_seq_one_letter_code
_entity_poly.pdbx_strand_id
1 'polypeptide(L)'
;ARYGGRLSSVVDIHTKDGNMKEYHGSAMLGLTSGSLNLEGPLVKDRTSFNFALRRSWIDVLSAPTIAIWNATRNKGETQIVARYAFTDMNFKLNHQFNDRSRGYAGLYWGNDFLKGGEKREGDNGYESRNTGRLRWGNIMAFTGWSYVFNNQLFGNVNAAFTHYSSTLKGDYYQGTEANYVSQESSTRNRIDDLSIRANFDFRPNASHQLHFGTHYIYHRFHPVDEKSHFSNGMTTQTRQNNDTALPAHELGIYMEEDWKMNKRIRLNAGVHLGLYTIDGKTYTSLEPRFSSRFLINPQLSLKASYTRMSQYVHQVNESYINLPTDTWIPVSRKLKPMQSDQLAVGVYYTTGNKIYSFSIEGYYKWMKHLMDYKDNYQFLPPSTSWEDKLTQGKGRSYGVELIARKEKGKITGWAGYTLSWNDRQFTEINKGKRFPAKFDNRHKFNIIANWKIKPKLELTGSWTYATGNRLTVSFENYQAVSPQHPFPGGSLVPPYIDPGGLDYYTERNNFQLPAYHRLDLGINIYRPKKKNRMGIWNISIYNVYSYMAPVSIRKGWWYNNDCFYTLGIVPIIPSVSYTYKF
;
A
#
# COMPACT_ATOMS: atom_id res chain seq x y z
N ALA A 1 22.56 3.58 4.80
CA ALA A 1 22.41 4.80 3.98
C ALA A 1 21.99 4.50 2.53
N ARG A 2 22.04 3.26 2.09
CA ARG A 2 21.79 2.81 0.71
C ARG A 2 20.44 3.27 0.11
N TYR A 3 19.40 3.36 0.91
CA TYR A 3 18.06 3.71 0.44
C TYR A 3 17.68 5.12 0.91
N GLY A 4 17.30 6.01 -0.02
CA GLY A 4 16.81 7.36 0.23
C GLY A 4 15.38 7.57 -0.29
N GLY A 5 14.88 8.81 -0.23
CA GLY A 5 13.60 9.21 -0.83
C GLY A 5 12.34 8.71 -0.12
N ARG A 6 12.44 8.08 1.07
CA ARG A 6 11.30 7.56 1.85
C ARG A 6 11.51 7.79 3.35
N LEU A 7 10.41 8.00 4.09
CA LEU A 7 10.43 8.23 5.55
C LEU A 7 10.22 6.96 6.38
N SER A 8 9.93 5.85 5.76
CA SER A 8 9.55 4.59 6.42
C SER A 8 10.54 3.48 6.09
N SER A 9 10.24 2.27 6.53
CA SER A 9 11.00 1.07 6.20
C SER A 9 11.03 0.80 4.69
N VAL A 10 12.09 0.15 4.24
CA VAL A 10 12.25 -0.30 2.86
C VAL A 10 12.09 -1.82 2.82
N VAL A 11 11.30 -2.30 1.88
CA VAL A 11 11.18 -3.73 1.56
C VAL A 11 11.92 -3.96 0.24
N ASP A 12 13.06 -4.65 0.31
CA ASP A 12 13.85 -5.01 -0.87
C ASP A 12 13.40 -6.37 -1.39
N ILE A 13 12.82 -6.42 -2.59
CA ILE A 13 12.26 -7.63 -3.17
C ILE A 13 13.11 -8.05 -4.37
N HIS A 14 13.67 -9.24 -4.28
CA HIS A 14 14.37 -9.86 -5.38
C HIS A 14 13.52 -10.95 -6.02
N THR A 15 13.27 -10.84 -7.30
CA THR A 15 12.65 -11.93 -8.07
C THR A 15 13.62 -13.11 -8.16
N LYS A 16 13.08 -14.32 -7.99
CA LYS A 16 13.87 -15.56 -8.04
C LYS A 16 14.55 -15.69 -9.40
N ASP A 17 15.81 -16.11 -9.39
CA ASP A 17 16.51 -16.55 -10.58
C ASP A 17 16.01 -17.94 -10.99
N GLY A 18 15.94 -18.21 -12.29
CA GLY A 18 15.58 -19.54 -12.79
C GLY A 18 16.69 -20.57 -12.51
N ASN A 19 16.31 -21.83 -12.40
CA ASN A 19 17.28 -22.91 -12.26
C ASN A 19 18.09 -23.06 -13.56
N MET A 20 19.43 -23.11 -13.46
CA MET A 20 20.32 -23.23 -14.62
C MET A 20 20.58 -24.66 -15.06
N LYS A 21 20.13 -25.67 -14.30
CA LYS A 21 20.44 -27.08 -14.53
C LYS A 21 19.24 -27.92 -14.95
N GLU A 22 18.10 -27.69 -14.33
CA GLU A 22 16.90 -28.51 -14.47
C GLU A 22 15.65 -27.63 -14.57
N TYR A 23 14.61 -28.18 -15.22
CA TYR A 23 13.29 -27.55 -15.26
C TYR A 23 12.51 -27.87 -13.99
N HIS A 24 11.96 -26.86 -13.38
CA HIS A 24 11.06 -26.98 -12.25
C HIS A 24 9.82 -26.13 -12.48
N GLY A 25 8.74 -26.54 -11.85
CA GLY A 25 7.52 -25.77 -11.91
C GLY A 25 6.59 -26.06 -10.77
N SER A 26 5.62 -25.18 -10.62
CA SER A 26 4.48 -25.39 -9.75
C SER A 26 3.22 -24.82 -10.38
N ALA A 27 2.14 -25.59 -10.33
CA ALA A 27 0.80 -25.15 -10.68
C ALA A 27 -0.08 -25.22 -9.44
N MET A 28 -0.77 -24.14 -9.12
CA MET A 28 -1.73 -24.08 -8.02
C MET A 28 -3.11 -23.75 -8.58
N LEU A 29 -4.09 -24.55 -8.17
CA LEU A 29 -5.49 -24.31 -8.42
C LEU A 29 -6.19 -24.17 -7.08
N GLY A 30 -6.75 -23.00 -6.81
CA GLY A 30 -7.52 -22.70 -5.61
C GLY A 30 -8.94 -22.27 -5.94
N LEU A 31 -9.79 -22.18 -4.92
CA LEU A 31 -11.17 -21.74 -5.08
C LEU A 31 -11.26 -20.34 -5.70
N THR A 32 -10.42 -19.40 -5.25
CA THR A 32 -10.51 -17.98 -5.63
C THR A 32 -9.44 -17.53 -6.63
N SER A 33 -8.37 -18.31 -6.82
CA SER A 33 -7.25 -17.94 -7.69
C SER A 33 -6.46 -19.15 -8.16
N GLY A 34 -5.69 -18.99 -9.25
CA GLY A 34 -4.70 -19.94 -9.71
C GLY A 34 -3.37 -19.27 -9.97
N SER A 35 -2.32 -20.07 -9.92
CA SER A 35 -0.98 -19.62 -10.28
C SER A 35 -0.18 -20.71 -10.98
N LEU A 36 0.71 -20.26 -11.86
CA LEU A 36 1.68 -21.08 -12.56
C LEU A 36 3.06 -20.47 -12.37
N ASN A 37 4.02 -21.29 -11.99
CA ASN A 37 5.42 -20.90 -11.98
C ASN A 37 6.21 -21.94 -12.76
N LEU A 38 7.07 -21.47 -13.67
CA LEU A 38 7.95 -22.30 -14.50
C LEU A 38 9.34 -21.70 -14.48
N GLU A 39 10.34 -22.53 -14.27
CA GLU A 39 11.74 -22.13 -14.32
C GLU A 39 12.60 -23.21 -14.93
N GLY A 40 13.70 -22.83 -15.55
CA GLY A 40 14.63 -23.79 -16.12
C GLY A 40 15.72 -23.15 -16.97
N PRO A 41 16.66 -23.98 -17.48
CA PRO A 41 17.71 -23.51 -18.35
C PRO A 41 17.21 -23.27 -19.78
N LEU A 42 17.57 -22.13 -20.38
CA LEU A 42 17.54 -21.92 -21.82
C LEU A 42 18.86 -22.41 -22.43
N VAL A 43 19.97 -22.12 -21.75
CA VAL A 43 21.29 -22.69 -22.03
C VAL A 43 21.82 -23.23 -20.71
N LYS A 44 22.04 -24.53 -20.65
CA LYS A 44 22.46 -25.22 -19.43
C LYS A 44 23.72 -24.58 -18.86
N ASP A 45 23.72 -24.37 -17.53
CA ASP A 45 24.76 -23.74 -16.73
C ASP A 45 25.09 -22.26 -17.09
N ARG A 46 24.37 -21.65 -18.04
CA ARG A 46 24.62 -20.28 -18.48
C ARG A 46 23.40 -19.37 -18.45
N THR A 47 22.27 -19.83 -18.98
CA THR A 47 21.08 -18.97 -19.10
C THR A 47 19.88 -19.67 -18.54
N SER A 48 19.17 -19.02 -17.65
CA SER A 48 17.92 -19.52 -17.08
C SER A 48 16.79 -18.50 -17.20
N PHE A 49 15.57 -19.02 -17.18
CA PHE A 49 14.37 -18.19 -17.07
C PHE A 49 13.55 -18.56 -15.84
N ASN A 50 12.80 -17.60 -15.35
CA ASN A 50 11.71 -17.79 -14.40
C ASN A 50 10.48 -17.06 -14.92
N PHE A 51 9.36 -17.75 -14.99
CA PHE A 51 8.06 -17.23 -15.38
C PHE A 51 7.05 -17.54 -14.28
N ALA A 52 6.31 -16.54 -13.84
CA ALA A 52 5.22 -16.72 -12.89
C ALA A 52 3.99 -15.94 -13.36
N LEU A 53 2.84 -16.59 -13.30
CA LEU A 53 1.52 -16.01 -13.60
C LEU A 53 0.56 -16.35 -12.48
N ARG A 54 -0.21 -15.38 -12.02
CA ARG A 54 -1.27 -15.54 -11.03
C ARG A 54 -2.50 -14.74 -11.45
N ARG A 55 -3.69 -15.34 -11.35
CA ARG A 55 -4.96 -14.66 -11.57
C ARG A 55 -6.00 -15.10 -10.54
N SER A 56 -6.78 -14.14 -10.04
CA SER A 56 -8.01 -14.46 -9.32
C SER A 56 -9.17 -14.61 -10.31
N TRP A 57 -10.12 -15.46 -9.98
CA TRP A 57 -11.38 -15.63 -10.72
C TRP A 57 -12.61 -15.40 -9.85
N ILE A 58 -12.48 -14.51 -8.87
CA ILE A 58 -13.60 -14.08 -8.03
C ILE A 58 -14.71 -13.49 -8.89
N ASP A 59 -14.35 -12.76 -9.95
CA ASP A 59 -15.27 -12.21 -10.95
C ASP A 59 -16.10 -13.29 -11.68
N VAL A 60 -15.48 -14.45 -11.95
CA VAL A 60 -16.13 -15.59 -12.60
C VAL A 60 -17.03 -16.34 -11.62
N LEU A 61 -16.56 -16.55 -10.38
CA LEU A 61 -17.31 -17.27 -9.36
C LEU A 61 -18.51 -16.49 -8.82
N SER A 62 -18.36 -15.16 -8.68
CA SER A 62 -19.45 -14.30 -8.19
C SER A 62 -20.51 -14.01 -9.25
N ALA A 63 -20.19 -14.09 -10.54
CA ALA A 63 -21.09 -13.75 -11.62
C ALA A 63 -22.41 -14.57 -11.62
N PRO A 64 -22.41 -15.91 -11.48
CA PRO A 64 -23.65 -16.69 -11.41
C PRO A 64 -24.49 -16.34 -10.17
N THR A 65 -23.83 -16.18 -9.01
CA THR A 65 -24.53 -15.85 -7.76
C THR A 65 -25.21 -14.48 -7.87
N ILE A 66 -24.52 -13.49 -8.42
CA ILE A 66 -25.07 -12.15 -8.64
C ILE A 66 -26.19 -12.20 -9.69
N ALA A 67 -26.02 -12.98 -10.76
CA ALA A 67 -27.06 -13.15 -11.78
C ALA A 67 -28.34 -13.78 -11.20
N ILE A 68 -28.23 -14.85 -10.40
CA ILE A 68 -29.34 -15.48 -9.70
C ILE A 68 -30.01 -14.49 -8.74
N TRP A 69 -29.21 -13.80 -7.92
CA TRP A 69 -29.72 -12.78 -7.01
C TRP A 69 -30.50 -11.70 -7.74
N ASN A 70 -29.96 -11.17 -8.83
CA ASN A 70 -30.61 -10.13 -9.62
C ASN A 70 -31.89 -10.66 -10.33
N ALA A 71 -31.90 -11.93 -10.77
CA ALA A 71 -33.05 -12.55 -11.39
C ALA A 71 -34.23 -12.79 -10.41
N THR A 72 -33.96 -12.85 -9.10
CA THR A 72 -35.01 -12.94 -8.07
C THR A 72 -35.62 -11.59 -7.69
N ARG A 73 -35.11 -10.49 -8.24
CA ARG A 73 -35.60 -9.14 -7.97
C ARG A 73 -36.76 -8.78 -8.89
N ASN A 74 -37.77 -8.20 -8.28
CA ASN A 74 -38.90 -7.65 -9.03
C ASN A 74 -38.49 -6.34 -9.71
N LYS A 75 -39.28 -5.96 -10.70
CA LYS A 75 -39.18 -4.63 -11.32
C LYS A 75 -39.31 -3.55 -10.24
N GLY A 76 -38.41 -2.58 -10.22
CA GLY A 76 -38.33 -1.55 -9.18
C GLY A 76 -37.47 -1.90 -7.98
N GLU A 77 -36.96 -3.12 -7.85
CA GLU A 77 -35.98 -3.48 -6.82
C GLU A 77 -34.53 -3.28 -7.29
N THR A 78 -33.63 -3.11 -6.32
CA THR A 78 -32.22 -2.86 -6.58
C THR A 78 -31.49 -4.14 -7.00
N GLN A 79 -30.85 -4.09 -8.15
CA GLN A 79 -29.90 -5.09 -8.65
C GLN A 79 -28.48 -4.72 -8.28
N ILE A 80 -27.65 -5.69 -7.92
CA ILE A 80 -26.27 -5.50 -7.50
C ILE A 80 -25.32 -5.70 -8.69
N VAL A 81 -24.34 -4.83 -8.80
CA VAL A 81 -23.20 -4.97 -9.70
C VAL A 81 -21.95 -5.13 -8.86
N ALA A 82 -21.26 -6.28 -8.95
CA ALA A 82 -19.98 -6.48 -8.26
C ALA A 82 -19.07 -7.39 -9.10
N ARG A 83 -17.83 -6.95 -9.35
CA ARG A 83 -16.81 -7.74 -10.04
C ARG A 83 -15.44 -7.36 -9.48
N TYR A 84 -14.63 -8.35 -9.15
CA TYR A 84 -13.25 -8.13 -8.74
C TYR A 84 -12.34 -9.20 -9.34
N ALA A 85 -11.24 -8.76 -9.93
CA ALA A 85 -10.19 -9.65 -10.41
C ALA A 85 -8.83 -8.97 -10.30
N PHE A 86 -7.80 -9.76 -10.03
CA PHE A 86 -6.41 -9.34 -10.19
C PHE A 86 -5.64 -10.32 -11.07
N THR A 87 -4.59 -9.82 -11.70
CA THR A 87 -3.64 -10.60 -12.50
C THR A 87 -2.24 -10.08 -12.29
N ASP A 88 -1.31 -10.98 -11.99
CA ASP A 88 0.11 -10.69 -11.84
C ASP A 88 0.92 -11.60 -12.77
N MET A 89 1.89 -11.04 -13.44
CA MET A 89 2.85 -11.76 -14.27
C MET A 89 4.27 -11.30 -13.96
N ASN A 90 5.17 -12.25 -13.78
CA ASN A 90 6.59 -12.01 -13.65
C ASN A 90 7.34 -12.84 -14.68
N PHE A 91 8.30 -12.24 -15.33
CA PHE A 91 9.23 -12.92 -16.21
C PHE A 91 10.64 -12.40 -15.93
N LYS A 92 11.61 -13.31 -15.79
CA LYS A 92 13.01 -12.97 -15.60
C LYS A 92 13.91 -13.92 -16.39
N LEU A 93 14.89 -13.33 -17.06
CA LEU A 93 16.00 -14.02 -17.69
C LEU A 93 17.27 -13.72 -16.90
N ASN A 94 18.10 -14.72 -16.67
CA ASN A 94 19.42 -14.58 -16.07
C ASN A 94 20.45 -15.21 -17.01
N HIS A 95 21.58 -14.52 -17.15
CA HIS A 95 22.70 -15.00 -17.94
C HIS A 95 24.01 -14.85 -17.17
N GLN A 96 24.78 -15.93 -17.10
CA GLN A 96 26.13 -15.94 -16.57
C GLN A 96 27.12 -15.85 -17.73
N PHE A 97 27.73 -14.68 -17.90
CA PHE A 97 28.73 -14.46 -18.95
C PHE A 97 30.02 -15.24 -18.65
N ASN A 98 30.45 -15.17 -17.38
CA ASN A 98 31.58 -15.91 -16.81
C ASN A 98 31.45 -15.93 -15.27
N ASP A 99 32.43 -16.47 -14.56
CA ASP A 99 32.41 -16.62 -13.10
C ASP A 99 32.36 -15.28 -12.34
N ARG A 100 32.74 -14.17 -12.98
CA ARG A 100 32.75 -12.83 -12.39
C ARG A 100 31.61 -11.94 -12.88
N SER A 101 30.90 -12.32 -13.91
CA SER A 101 29.95 -11.46 -14.61
C SER A 101 28.60 -12.14 -14.80
N ARG A 102 27.54 -11.52 -14.28
CA ARG A 102 26.16 -11.97 -14.43
C ARG A 102 25.26 -10.80 -14.83
N GLY A 103 24.33 -11.07 -15.73
CA GLY A 103 23.30 -10.12 -16.11
C GLY A 103 21.92 -10.73 -15.97
N TYR A 104 20.92 -9.89 -15.81
CA TYR A 104 19.52 -10.28 -15.85
C TYR A 104 18.65 -9.20 -16.49
N ALA A 105 17.54 -9.63 -17.03
CA ALA A 105 16.47 -8.75 -17.50
C ALA A 105 15.11 -9.34 -17.11
N GLY A 106 14.14 -8.52 -16.87
CA GLY A 106 12.83 -9.00 -16.47
C GLY A 106 11.71 -8.00 -16.69
N LEU A 107 10.50 -8.53 -16.60
CA LEU A 107 9.24 -7.81 -16.74
C LEU A 107 8.30 -8.23 -15.61
N TYR A 108 7.67 -7.23 -14.98
CA TYR A 108 6.53 -7.41 -14.11
C TYR A 108 5.32 -6.67 -14.70
N TRP A 109 4.18 -7.31 -14.65
CA TRP A 109 2.89 -6.71 -14.95
C TRP A 109 1.87 -7.15 -13.91
N GLY A 110 1.25 -6.18 -13.25
CA GLY A 110 0.18 -6.38 -12.30
C GLY A 110 -1.00 -5.47 -12.60
N ASN A 111 -2.21 -6.01 -12.57
CA ASN A 111 -3.43 -5.24 -12.79
C ASN A 111 -4.57 -5.77 -11.92
N ASP A 112 -5.21 -4.86 -11.22
CA ASP A 112 -6.41 -5.09 -10.43
C ASP A 112 -7.59 -4.34 -11.03
N PHE A 113 -8.75 -4.93 -10.93
CA PHE A 113 -10.01 -4.39 -11.43
C PHE A 113 -11.11 -4.63 -10.41
N LEU A 114 -11.77 -3.55 -9.99
CA LEU A 114 -12.95 -3.58 -9.13
C LEU A 114 -14.08 -2.80 -9.81
N LYS A 115 -15.26 -3.39 -9.92
CA LYS A 115 -16.49 -2.72 -10.29
C LYS A 115 -17.55 -3.02 -9.23
N GLY A 116 -18.24 -2.00 -8.75
CA GLY A 116 -19.28 -2.14 -7.77
C GLY A 116 -20.36 -1.10 -7.96
N GLY A 117 -21.55 -1.38 -7.44
CA GLY A 117 -22.68 -0.45 -7.49
C GLY A 117 -24.01 -1.15 -7.59
N GLU A 118 -24.99 -0.38 -7.98
CA GLU A 118 -26.39 -0.80 -8.05
C GLU A 118 -27.06 -0.26 -9.31
N LYS A 119 -28.07 -0.99 -9.73
CA LYS A 119 -29.01 -0.60 -10.79
C LYS A 119 -30.44 -0.87 -10.33
N ARG A 120 -31.36 -0.05 -10.81
CA ARG A 120 -32.78 -0.22 -10.55
C ARG A 120 -33.56 0.20 -11.80
N GLU A 121 -34.44 -0.67 -12.26
CA GLU A 121 -35.34 -0.40 -13.36
C GLU A 121 -36.75 -0.30 -12.80
N GLY A 122 -37.34 0.89 -12.86
CA GLY A 122 -38.71 1.16 -12.40
C GLY A 122 -39.76 1.05 -13.51
N ASP A 123 -41.00 1.46 -13.19
CA ASP A 123 -42.07 1.55 -14.16
C ASP A 123 -41.87 2.75 -15.10
N ASN A 124 -42.56 2.73 -16.26
CA ASN A 124 -42.53 3.80 -17.25
C ASN A 124 -41.11 4.20 -17.77
N GLY A 125 -40.22 3.21 -17.85
CA GLY A 125 -38.84 3.46 -18.36
C GLY A 125 -37.93 4.21 -17.40
N TYR A 126 -38.28 4.29 -16.12
CA TYR A 126 -37.40 4.87 -15.11
C TYR A 126 -36.20 3.95 -14.86
N GLU A 127 -35.00 4.49 -14.97
CA GLU A 127 -33.72 3.82 -14.62
C GLU A 127 -32.96 4.63 -13.55
N SER A 128 -32.40 3.92 -12.58
CA SER A 128 -31.41 4.48 -11.66
C SER A 128 -30.19 3.58 -11.69
N ARG A 129 -29.03 4.17 -11.94
CA ARG A 129 -27.74 3.48 -11.99
C ARG A 129 -26.70 4.29 -11.23
N ASN A 130 -26.05 3.64 -10.27
CA ASN A 130 -24.93 4.21 -9.52
C ASN A 130 -23.83 3.18 -9.47
N THR A 131 -22.84 3.29 -10.35
CA THR A 131 -21.74 2.32 -10.44
C THR A 131 -20.39 2.98 -10.39
N GLY A 132 -19.45 2.36 -9.68
CA GLY A 132 -18.05 2.72 -9.63
C GLY A 132 -17.17 1.64 -10.26
N ARG A 133 -16.13 2.06 -10.95
CA ARG A 133 -15.10 1.19 -11.51
C ARG A 133 -13.74 1.73 -11.11
N LEU A 134 -12.95 0.89 -10.45
CA LEU A 134 -11.57 1.18 -10.08
C LEU A 134 -10.65 0.19 -10.78
N ARG A 135 -9.66 0.69 -11.48
CA ARG A 135 -8.60 -0.10 -12.10
C ARG A 135 -7.26 0.49 -11.71
N TRP A 136 -6.36 -0.36 -11.22
CA TRP A 136 -5.00 0.08 -10.88
C TRP A 136 -3.99 -1.01 -11.21
N GLY A 137 -2.75 -0.60 -11.41
CA GLY A 137 -1.71 -1.56 -11.72
C GLY A 137 -0.37 -0.94 -12.02
N ASN A 138 0.59 -1.83 -12.22
CA ASN A 138 1.97 -1.48 -12.50
C ASN A 138 2.51 -2.30 -13.66
N ILE A 139 3.37 -1.68 -14.44
CA ILE A 139 4.27 -2.34 -15.39
C ILE A 139 5.69 -1.96 -14.97
N MET A 140 6.59 -2.94 -14.90
CA MET A 140 8.00 -2.70 -14.63
C MET A 140 8.84 -3.55 -15.57
N ALA A 141 9.70 -2.91 -16.35
CA ALA A 141 10.77 -3.55 -17.09
C ALA A 141 12.09 -3.22 -16.39
N PHE A 142 12.91 -4.22 -16.13
CA PHE A 142 14.16 -4.03 -15.39
C PHE A 142 15.29 -4.87 -15.96
N THR A 143 16.50 -4.36 -15.81
CA THR A 143 17.73 -5.06 -16.13
C THR A 143 18.79 -4.78 -15.08
N GLY A 144 19.73 -5.66 -14.95
CA GLY A 144 20.84 -5.48 -14.04
C GLY A 144 22.06 -6.29 -14.45
N TRP A 145 23.19 -5.79 -14.06
CA TRP A 145 24.47 -6.43 -14.28
C TRP A 145 25.31 -6.37 -13.00
N SER A 146 25.89 -7.50 -12.64
CA SER A 146 26.73 -7.66 -11.46
C SER A 146 28.12 -8.12 -11.87
N TYR A 147 29.16 -7.52 -11.29
CA TYR A 147 30.53 -7.83 -11.61
C TYR A 147 31.41 -7.94 -10.37
N VAL A 148 32.21 -9.01 -10.29
CA VAL A 148 33.22 -9.21 -9.26
C VAL A 148 34.55 -8.70 -9.80
N PHE A 149 34.95 -7.50 -9.42
CA PHE A 149 36.21 -6.87 -9.88
C PHE A 149 37.43 -7.63 -9.34
N ASN A 150 37.38 -7.91 -8.05
CA ASN A 150 38.41 -8.71 -7.35
C ASN A 150 37.80 -9.27 -6.05
N ASN A 151 38.60 -9.92 -5.20
CA ASN A 151 38.14 -10.54 -3.94
C ASN A 151 37.63 -9.52 -2.90
N GLN A 152 37.85 -8.24 -3.10
CA GLN A 152 37.46 -7.17 -2.18
C GLN A 152 36.39 -6.26 -2.72
N LEU A 153 36.23 -6.15 -4.06
CA LEU A 153 35.31 -5.23 -4.70
C LEU A 153 34.30 -5.96 -5.59
N PHE A 154 33.05 -5.78 -5.25
CA PHE A 154 31.88 -6.21 -6.02
C PHE A 154 31.05 -4.99 -6.41
N GLY A 155 30.47 -5.00 -7.60
CA GLY A 155 29.57 -3.93 -8.06
C GLY A 155 28.37 -4.48 -8.77
N ASN A 156 27.27 -3.74 -8.70
CA ASN A 156 26.08 -3.99 -9.50
C ASN A 156 25.49 -2.69 -10.03
N VAL A 157 24.99 -2.73 -11.27
CA VAL A 157 24.27 -1.65 -11.91
C VAL A 157 22.90 -2.19 -12.31
N ASN A 158 21.86 -1.44 -11.99
CA ASN A 158 20.48 -1.79 -12.30
C ASN A 158 19.80 -0.62 -13.00
N ALA A 159 19.00 -0.91 -14.00
CA ALA A 159 18.11 0.06 -14.62
C ALA A 159 16.68 -0.49 -14.61
N ALA A 160 15.70 0.38 -14.41
CA ALA A 160 14.30 0.00 -14.45
C ALA A 160 13.43 1.15 -15.00
N PHE A 161 12.43 0.76 -15.78
CA PHE A 161 11.29 1.59 -16.12
C PHE A 161 10.08 1.08 -15.37
N THR A 162 9.34 1.98 -14.71
CA THR A 162 8.09 1.64 -14.04
C THR A 162 6.97 2.56 -14.50
N HIS A 163 5.81 1.99 -14.71
CA HIS A 163 4.57 2.69 -15.00
C HIS A 163 3.51 2.29 -13.99
N TYR A 164 3.05 3.24 -13.20
CA TYR A 164 1.91 3.10 -12.30
C TYR A 164 0.71 3.86 -12.86
N SER A 165 -0.47 3.28 -12.79
CA SER A 165 -1.72 3.97 -13.13
C SER A 165 -2.84 3.50 -12.21
N SER A 166 -3.61 4.45 -11.67
CA SER A 166 -4.88 4.23 -11.00
C SER A 166 -5.96 5.05 -11.68
N THR A 167 -7.11 4.45 -11.98
CA THR A 167 -8.24 5.13 -12.62
C THR A 167 -9.52 4.76 -11.90
N LEU A 168 -10.18 5.76 -11.32
CA LEU A 168 -11.51 5.67 -10.74
C LEU A 168 -12.51 6.29 -11.72
N LYS A 169 -13.56 5.55 -12.05
CA LYS A 169 -14.69 6.04 -12.85
C LYS A 169 -15.97 5.88 -12.05
N GLY A 170 -16.80 6.90 -12.04
CA GLY A 170 -18.15 6.89 -11.51
C GLY A 170 -19.15 7.11 -12.63
N ASP A 171 -20.27 6.42 -12.58
CA ASP A 171 -21.38 6.51 -13.52
C ASP A 171 -22.67 6.55 -12.71
N TYR A 172 -23.30 7.71 -12.71
CA TYR A 172 -24.58 7.97 -12.09
C TYR A 172 -25.59 8.34 -13.17
N TYR A 173 -26.74 7.69 -13.16
CA TYR A 173 -27.88 7.98 -14.01
C TYR A 173 -29.16 7.81 -13.19
N GLN A 174 -30.09 8.74 -13.35
CA GLN A 174 -31.40 8.65 -12.70
C GLN A 174 -32.43 9.37 -13.53
N GLY A 175 -33.50 8.68 -13.88
CA GLY A 175 -34.64 9.26 -14.60
C GLY A 175 -35.19 8.37 -15.68
N THR A 176 -35.98 8.98 -16.58
CA THR A 176 -36.52 8.38 -17.81
C THR A 176 -35.80 8.95 -19.02
N GLU A 177 -35.95 8.35 -20.20
CA GLU A 177 -35.34 8.83 -21.43
C GLU A 177 -35.66 10.31 -21.74
N ALA A 178 -36.89 10.75 -21.37
CA ALA A 178 -37.35 12.13 -21.57
C ALA A 178 -36.91 13.11 -20.47
N ASN A 179 -36.64 12.63 -19.27
CA ASN A 179 -36.26 13.46 -18.13
C ASN A 179 -35.29 12.70 -17.22
N TYR A 180 -34.02 13.03 -17.32
CA TYR A 180 -32.95 12.34 -16.58
C TYR A 180 -31.88 13.29 -16.06
N VAL A 181 -31.14 12.79 -15.08
CA VAL A 181 -29.86 13.34 -14.62
C VAL A 181 -28.80 12.28 -14.79
N SER A 182 -27.73 12.62 -15.47
CA SER A 182 -26.56 11.75 -15.62
C SER A 182 -25.28 12.47 -15.22
N GLN A 183 -24.40 11.74 -14.55
CA GLN A 183 -23.06 12.23 -14.22
C GLN A 183 -22.04 11.12 -14.43
N GLU A 184 -21.16 11.32 -15.36
CA GLU A 184 -19.97 10.50 -15.53
C GLU A 184 -18.75 11.23 -14.96
N SER A 185 -17.96 10.54 -14.18
CA SER A 185 -16.71 11.08 -13.62
C SER A 185 -15.54 10.11 -13.85
N SER A 186 -14.37 10.65 -14.07
CA SER A 186 -13.14 9.87 -14.21
C SER A 186 -11.99 10.62 -13.58
N THR A 187 -11.34 10.00 -12.59
CA THR A 187 -10.11 10.52 -11.98
C THR A 187 -8.98 9.54 -12.27
N ARG A 188 -7.89 10.03 -12.81
CA ARG A 188 -6.70 9.22 -13.12
C ARG A 188 -5.47 9.80 -12.46
N ASN A 189 -4.68 8.93 -11.83
CA ASN A 189 -3.36 9.23 -11.30
C ASN A 189 -2.33 8.33 -11.98
N ARG A 190 -1.20 8.88 -12.43
CA ARG A 190 -0.17 8.14 -13.17
C ARG A 190 1.22 8.62 -12.80
N ILE A 191 2.16 7.67 -12.73
CA ILE A 191 3.59 7.92 -12.52
C ILE A 191 4.39 7.05 -13.47
N ASP A 192 5.28 7.68 -14.24
CA ASP A 192 6.26 6.98 -15.07
C ASP A 192 7.66 7.31 -14.53
N ASP A 193 8.43 6.27 -14.17
CA ASP A 193 9.79 6.43 -13.64
C ASP A 193 10.80 5.69 -14.51
N LEU A 194 11.91 6.35 -14.83
CA LEU A 194 13.10 5.73 -15.38
C LEU A 194 14.23 5.85 -14.35
N SER A 195 14.73 4.74 -13.87
CA SER A 195 15.73 4.70 -12.80
C SER A 195 16.99 3.96 -13.20
N ILE A 196 18.13 4.47 -12.76
CA ILE A 196 19.44 3.83 -12.84
C ILE A 196 20.05 3.86 -11.45
N ARG A 197 20.64 2.73 -11.02
CA ARG A 197 21.30 2.62 -9.73
C ARG A 197 22.61 1.84 -9.87
N ALA A 198 23.69 2.38 -9.32
CA ALA A 198 24.98 1.71 -9.21
C ALA A 198 25.35 1.55 -7.74
N ASN A 199 25.69 0.35 -7.32
CA ASN A 199 26.08 0.03 -5.95
C ASN A 199 27.39 -0.74 -5.95
N PHE A 200 28.26 -0.43 -5.00
CA PHE A 200 29.55 -1.07 -4.82
C PHE A 200 29.70 -1.52 -3.37
N ASP A 201 30.22 -2.73 -3.21
CA ASP A 201 30.56 -3.33 -1.93
C ASP A 201 32.08 -3.55 -1.91
N PHE A 202 32.77 -2.85 -1.00
CA PHE A 202 34.23 -2.94 -0.84
C PHE A 202 34.60 -3.46 0.55
N ARG A 203 35.36 -4.54 0.59
CA ARG A 203 35.82 -5.21 1.81
C ARG A 203 37.33 -5.21 1.88
N PRO A 204 37.96 -4.12 2.33
CA PRO A 204 39.41 -4.04 2.44
C PRO A 204 40.00 -5.09 3.39
N ASN A 205 39.25 -5.46 4.44
CA ASN A 205 39.63 -6.49 5.41
C ASN A 205 38.38 -7.07 6.12
N ALA A 206 38.60 -7.99 7.07
CA ALA A 206 37.52 -8.68 7.78
C ALA A 206 36.69 -7.76 8.74
N SER A 207 37.25 -6.61 9.12
CA SER A 207 36.65 -5.68 10.09
C SER A 207 35.85 -4.54 9.42
N HIS A 208 36.19 -4.17 8.20
CA HIS A 208 35.63 -3.03 7.49
C HIS A 208 34.92 -3.49 6.23
N GLN A 209 33.67 -3.05 6.06
CA GLN A 209 32.88 -3.24 4.84
C GLN A 209 32.25 -1.91 4.47
N LEU A 210 32.63 -1.37 3.32
CA LEU A 210 32.09 -0.14 2.78
C LEU A 210 31.06 -0.46 1.69
N HIS A 211 29.92 0.24 1.76
CA HIS A 211 28.90 0.23 0.74
C HIS A 211 28.74 1.66 0.23
N PHE A 212 28.87 1.87 -1.05
CA PHE A 212 28.72 3.18 -1.66
C PHE A 212 28.06 3.07 -3.02
N GLY A 213 27.47 4.15 -3.46
CA GLY A 213 26.79 4.14 -4.74
C GLY A 213 25.99 5.39 -5.01
N THR A 214 25.28 5.33 -6.12
CA THR A 214 24.42 6.41 -6.59
C THR A 214 23.16 5.84 -7.21
N HIS A 215 22.09 6.63 -7.18
CA HIS A 215 20.89 6.38 -7.96
C HIS A 215 20.40 7.67 -8.60
N TYR A 216 19.84 7.53 -9.77
CA TYR A 216 19.17 8.61 -10.48
C TYR A 216 17.80 8.11 -10.92
N ILE A 217 16.75 8.94 -10.71
CA ILE A 217 15.39 8.64 -11.15
C ILE A 217 14.86 9.86 -11.90
N TYR A 218 14.41 9.65 -13.12
CA TYR A 218 13.59 10.60 -13.85
C TYR A 218 12.13 10.23 -13.64
N HIS A 219 11.39 11.11 -13.01
CA HIS A 219 9.96 10.97 -12.74
C HIS A 219 9.13 11.79 -13.74
N ARG A 220 8.01 11.25 -14.14
CA ARG A 220 6.96 11.96 -14.85
C ARG A 220 5.64 11.75 -14.14
N PHE A 221 5.21 12.76 -13.38
CA PHE A 221 3.98 12.70 -12.60
C PHE A 221 2.80 13.25 -13.38
N HIS A 222 1.66 12.61 -13.20
CA HIS A 222 0.34 13.09 -13.59
C HIS A 222 -0.57 12.96 -12.36
N PRO A 223 -0.50 13.93 -11.41
CA PRO A 223 -1.13 13.81 -10.10
C PRO A 223 -2.65 13.70 -10.18
N VAL A 224 -3.28 14.50 -11.03
CA VAL A 224 -4.74 14.57 -11.14
C VAL A 224 -5.16 14.84 -12.58
N ASP A 225 -5.75 13.84 -13.25
CA ASP A 225 -6.45 14.00 -14.53
C ASP A 225 -7.93 13.72 -14.27
N GLU A 226 -8.72 14.79 -14.13
CA GLU A 226 -10.14 14.72 -13.80
C GLU A 226 -10.99 15.10 -15.01
N LYS A 227 -11.98 14.26 -15.29
CA LYS A 227 -13.03 14.53 -16.27
C LYS A 227 -14.38 14.30 -15.62
N SER A 228 -15.29 15.24 -15.80
CA SER A 228 -16.67 15.11 -15.37
C SER A 228 -17.59 15.57 -16.49
N HIS A 229 -18.58 14.74 -16.77
CA HIS A 229 -19.64 15.03 -17.74
C HIS A 229 -20.97 14.95 -17.01
N PHE A 230 -21.70 16.06 -17.01
CA PHE A 230 -23.02 16.16 -16.39
C PHE A 230 -24.04 16.49 -17.47
N SER A 231 -25.20 15.84 -17.45
CA SER A 231 -26.34 16.15 -18.31
C SER A 231 -27.65 15.97 -17.53
N ASN A 232 -28.58 16.88 -17.73
CA ASN A 232 -29.95 16.78 -17.20
C ASN A 232 -31.00 16.75 -18.31
N GLY A 233 -30.63 16.34 -19.51
CA GLY A 233 -31.52 16.33 -20.68
C GLY A 233 -31.68 17.71 -21.35
N MET A 234 -31.57 18.80 -20.62
CA MET A 234 -31.66 20.18 -21.14
C MET A 234 -30.31 20.85 -21.29
N THR A 235 -29.41 20.61 -20.36
CA THR A 235 -28.06 21.19 -20.32
C THR A 235 -27.01 20.11 -20.20
N THR A 236 -25.91 20.30 -20.90
CA THR A 236 -24.76 19.42 -20.83
C THR A 236 -23.55 20.25 -20.40
N GLN A 237 -22.84 19.81 -19.36
CA GLN A 237 -21.63 20.45 -18.88
C GLN A 237 -20.51 19.42 -18.88
N THR A 238 -19.42 19.72 -19.56
CA THR A 238 -18.20 18.94 -19.49
C THR A 238 -17.13 19.77 -18.79
N ARG A 239 -16.55 19.20 -17.74
CA ARG A 239 -15.38 19.76 -17.06
C ARG A 239 -14.22 18.81 -17.27
N GLN A 240 -13.09 19.37 -17.67
CA GLN A 240 -11.86 18.61 -17.82
C GLN A 240 -10.73 19.43 -17.21
N ASN A 241 -10.08 18.85 -16.23
CA ASN A 241 -8.82 19.35 -15.71
C ASN A 241 -7.72 18.44 -16.26
N ASN A 242 -7.09 18.85 -17.34
CA ASN A 242 -5.95 18.12 -17.89
C ASN A 242 -4.71 18.51 -17.09
N ASP A 243 -4.24 17.59 -16.29
CA ASP A 243 -3.00 17.77 -15.59
C ASP A 243 -1.83 17.69 -16.57
N THR A 244 -1.04 18.74 -16.59
CA THR A 244 0.22 18.76 -17.34
C THR A 244 1.20 17.82 -16.64
N ALA A 245 1.92 17.02 -17.41
CA ALA A 245 2.96 16.17 -16.87
C ALA A 245 4.01 17.01 -16.13
N LEU A 246 4.32 16.64 -14.91
CA LEU A 246 5.33 17.27 -14.06
C LEU A 246 6.60 16.42 -14.10
N PRO A 247 7.63 16.82 -14.87
CA PRO A 247 8.92 16.13 -14.86
C PRO A 247 9.69 16.48 -13.59
N ALA A 248 10.34 15.48 -13.00
CA ALA A 248 11.21 15.68 -11.86
C ALA A 248 12.45 14.78 -11.94
N HIS A 249 13.53 15.22 -11.31
CA HIS A 249 14.82 14.53 -11.28
C HIS A 249 15.21 14.29 -9.83
N GLU A 250 15.44 13.04 -9.47
CA GLU A 250 15.96 12.62 -8.17
C GLU A 250 17.34 12.01 -8.35
N LEU A 251 18.34 12.58 -7.69
CA LEU A 251 19.71 12.03 -7.62
C LEU A 251 20.07 11.78 -6.15
N GLY A 252 20.55 10.59 -5.86
CA GLY A 252 21.08 10.24 -4.55
C GLY A 252 22.47 9.65 -4.64
N ILE A 253 23.33 10.06 -3.72
CA ILE A 253 24.69 9.51 -3.54
C ILE A 253 24.80 9.07 -2.08
N TYR A 254 25.33 7.89 -1.83
CA TYR A 254 25.47 7.39 -0.48
C TYR A 254 26.81 6.69 -0.25
N MET A 255 27.23 6.73 0.99
CA MET A 255 28.34 5.95 1.51
C MET A 255 28.00 5.46 2.93
N GLU A 256 28.35 4.23 3.22
CA GLU A 256 28.03 3.57 4.48
C GLU A 256 29.16 2.60 4.84
N GLU A 257 29.60 2.62 6.07
CA GLU A 257 30.59 1.70 6.60
C GLU A 257 29.99 0.81 7.67
N ASP A 258 30.22 -0.47 7.55
CA ASP A 258 29.94 -1.49 8.55
C ASP A 258 31.25 -1.93 9.21
N TRP A 259 31.51 -1.40 10.40
CA TRP A 259 32.76 -1.59 11.13
C TRP A 259 32.61 -2.56 12.31
N LYS A 260 33.29 -3.69 12.25
CA LYS A 260 33.44 -4.63 13.35
C LYS A 260 34.64 -4.18 14.22
N MET A 261 34.41 -3.21 15.12
CA MET A 261 35.45 -2.66 15.99
C MET A 261 36.13 -3.76 16.84
N ASN A 262 35.33 -4.67 17.38
CA ASN A 262 35.80 -5.85 18.10
C ASN A 262 34.71 -6.94 18.16
N LYS A 263 34.93 -8.03 18.91
CA LYS A 263 33.95 -9.14 19.05
C LYS A 263 32.64 -8.70 19.67
N ARG A 264 32.60 -7.60 20.43
CA ARG A 264 31.39 -7.12 21.15
C ARG A 264 30.72 -5.93 20.47
N ILE A 265 31.47 -5.07 19.78
CA ILE A 265 30.98 -3.81 19.22
C ILE A 265 31.00 -3.87 17.70
N ARG A 266 29.88 -3.58 17.10
CA ARG A 266 29.72 -3.35 15.66
C ARG A 266 29.01 -2.02 15.46
N LEU A 267 29.56 -1.17 14.62
CA LEU A 267 29.04 0.13 14.25
C LEU A 267 28.68 0.11 12.77
N ASN A 268 27.60 0.79 12.42
CA ASN A 268 27.28 1.11 11.05
C ASN A 268 27.05 2.61 10.98
N ALA A 269 27.82 3.32 10.17
CA ALA A 269 27.70 4.76 9.98
C ALA A 269 27.64 5.06 8.49
N GLY A 270 26.75 5.94 8.10
CA GLY A 270 26.62 6.31 6.70
C GLY A 270 25.92 7.64 6.51
N VAL A 271 26.03 8.15 5.30
CA VAL A 271 25.42 9.38 4.85
C VAL A 271 24.79 9.16 3.48
N HIS A 272 23.63 9.74 3.28
CA HIS A 272 22.97 9.82 1.99
C HIS A 272 22.74 11.30 1.64
N LEU A 273 23.16 11.70 0.45
CA LEU A 273 22.94 13.02 -0.12
C LEU A 273 21.87 12.91 -1.20
N GLY A 274 20.78 13.65 -1.05
CA GLY A 274 19.69 13.68 -2.01
C GLY A 274 19.58 15.05 -2.68
N LEU A 275 19.37 15.04 -4.00
CA LEU A 275 19.02 16.20 -4.82
C LEU A 275 17.72 15.89 -5.52
N TYR A 276 16.75 16.77 -5.41
CA TYR A 276 15.46 16.63 -6.10
C TYR A 276 15.09 17.93 -6.79
N THR A 277 14.89 17.88 -8.11
CA THR A 277 14.57 19.04 -8.93
C THR A 277 13.22 18.84 -9.60
N ILE A 278 12.32 19.80 -9.43
CA ILE A 278 11.01 19.84 -10.05
C ILE A 278 10.62 21.29 -10.34
N ASP A 279 10.07 21.56 -11.52
CA ASP A 279 9.59 22.89 -11.93
C ASP A 279 10.63 24.01 -11.63
N GLY A 280 11.89 23.76 -11.95
CA GLY A 280 13.00 24.69 -11.73
C GLY A 280 13.39 24.92 -10.26
N LYS A 281 12.78 24.21 -9.29
CA LYS A 281 13.15 24.26 -7.87
C LYS A 281 13.96 23.02 -7.50
N THR A 282 15.13 23.23 -6.91
CA THR A 282 15.98 22.15 -6.39
C THR A 282 15.92 22.11 -4.88
N TYR A 283 15.71 20.91 -4.33
CA TYR A 283 15.78 20.59 -2.92
C TYR A 283 16.97 19.69 -2.66
N THR A 284 17.68 19.97 -1.59
CA THR A 284 18.85 19.18 -1.15
C THR A 284 18.54 18.53 0.19
N SER A 285 18.99 17.31 0.42
CA SER A 285 18.91 16.65 1.70
C SER A 285 20.23 16.01 2.10
N LEU A 286 20.59 16.16 3.37
CA LEU A 286 21.69 15.45 4.02
C LEU A 286 21.09 14.51 5.06
N GLU A 287 21.30 13.22 4.89
CA GLU A 287 20.65 12.16 5.66
C GLU A 287 21.71 11.27 6.37
N PRO A 288 22.25 11.72 7.53
CA PRO A 288 23.12 10.91 8.34
C PRO A 288 22.36 9.74 8.97
N ARG A 289 23.00 8.59 9.02
CA ARG A 289 22.46 7.36 9.63
C ARG A 289 23.56 6.68 10.43
N PHE A 290 23.20 6.28 11.63
CA PHE A 290 24.11 5.62 12.53
C PHE A 290 23.39 4.49 13.25
N SER A 291 24.03 3.34 13.37
CA SER A 291 23.56 2.27 14.24
C SER A 291 24.71 1.56 14.92
N SER A 292 24.45 1.12 16.15
CA SER A 292 25.43 0.40 16.95
C SER A 292 24.82 -0.85 17.53
N ARG A 293 25.62 -1.90 17.64
CA ARG A 293 25.32 -3.11 18.39
C ARG A 293 26.40 -3.37 19.41
N PHE A 294 26.00 -3.49 20.67
CA PHE A 294 26.85 -3.91 21.77
C PHE A 294 26.43 -5.30 22.26
N LEU A 295 27.31 -6.27 22.15
CA LEU A 295 27.11 -7.64 22.62
C LEU A 295 27.56 -7.73 24.08
N ILE A 296 26.61 -7.77 25.02
CA ILE A 296 26.87 -7.92 26.46
C ILE A 296 27.45 -9.30 26.73
N ASN A 297 26.79 -10.32 26.18
CA ASN A 297 27.23 -11.71 26.19
C ASN A 297 26.72 -12.41 24.90
N PRO A 298 27.06 -13.68 24.63
CA PRO A 298 26.64 -14.37 23.39
C PRO A 298 25.13 -14.43 23.16
N GLN A 299 24.31 -14.26 24.20
CA GLN A 299 22.86 -14.32 24.13
C GLN A 299 22.19 -12.92 24.12
N LEU A 300 22.82 -11.92 24.75
CA LEU A 300 22.23 -10.61 25.00
C LEU A 300 22.95 -9.49 24.27
N SER A 301 22.23 -8.69 23.49
CA SER A 301 22.77 -7.50 22.82
C SER A 301 21.87 -6.28 22.96
N LEU A 302 22.51 -5.12 23.03
CA LEU A 302 21.88 -3.81 22.91
C LEU A 302 22.08 -3.28 21.48
N LYS A 303 21.09 -2.61 20.96
CA LYS A 303 21.20 -1.86 19.71
C LYS A 303 20.64 -0.47 19.90
N ALA A 304 21.28 0.50 19.25
CA ALA A 304 20.79 1.88 19.17
C ALA A 304 20.98 2.38 17.75
N SER A 305 20.05 3.19 17.27
CA SER A 305 20.13 3.77 15.93
C SER A 305 19.56 5.17 15.89
N TYR A 306 20.14 5.99 15.01
CA TYR A 306 19.64 7.28 14.59
C TYR A 306 19.56 7.31 13.07
N THR A 307 18.45 7.82 12.54
CA THR A 307 18.25 7.98 11.09
C THR A 307 17.57 9.29 10.78
N ARG A 308 18.14 10.05 9.83
CA ARG A 308 17.44 11.14 9.13
C ARG A 308 17.05 10.67 7.73
N MET A 309 15.83 11.02 7.31
CA MET A 309 15.31 10.66 6.01
C MET A 309 14.47 11.79 5.41
N SER A 310 14.49 11.91 4.08
CA SER A 310 13.65 12.82 3.32
C SER A 310 12.79 12.06 2.32
N GLN A 311 11.62 12.61 1.97
CA GLN A 311 10.70 11.99 1.02
C GLN A 311 10.15 13.04 0.06
N TYR A 312 10.18 12.74 -1.24
CA TYR A 312 9.82 13.66 -2.32
C TYR A 312 8.48 13.34 -2.99
N VAL A 313 8.00 12.12 -2.82
CA VAL A 313 6.72 11.65 -3.40
C VAL A 313 5.82 11.19 -2.26
N HIS A 314 4.58 11.67 -2.24
CA HIS A 314 3.65 11.49 -1.14
C HIS A 314 2.34 10.88 -1.61
N GLN A 315 1.76 10.04 -0.77
CA GLN A 315 0.40 9.57 -0.94
C GLN A 315 -0.51 10.38 -0.01
N VAL A 316 -1.49 11.04 -0.58
CA VAL A 316 -2.51 11.80 0.16
C VAL A 316 -3.82 11.04 0.12
N ASN A 317 -4.39 10.83 1.30
CA ASN A 317 -5.57 9.99 1.49
C ASN A 317 -6.83 10.85 1.51
N GLU A 318 -7.74 10.63 0.57
CA GLU A 318 -9.08 11.21 0.59
C GLU A 318 -10.09 10.30 1.31
N SER A 319 -9.91 8.99 1.22
CA SER A 319 -10.85 8.02 1.75
C SER A 319 -10.43 7.46 3.11
N TYR A 320 -11.42 7.06 3.92
CA TYR A 320 -11.18 6.34 5.18
C TYR A 320 -10.84 4.86 4.97
N ILE A 321 -11.09 4.33 3.78
CA ILE A 321 -10.76 2.97 3.37
C ILE A 321 -9.45 3.05 2.61
N ASN A 322 -8.49 2.16 2.91
CA ASN A 322 -7.26 2.05 2.13
C ASN A 322 -7.54 1.44 0.76
N LEU A 323 -8.09 2.23 -0.12
CA LEU A 323 -8.26 1.87 -1.52
C LEU A 323 -7.14 2.52 -2.35
N PRO A 324 -6.75 1.95 -3.47
CA PRO A 324 -5.79 2.55 -4.40
C PRO A 324 -6.38 3.77 -5.14
N THR A 325 -7.33 4.47 -4.52
CA THR A 325 -7.87 5.77 -4.91
C THR A 325 -7.06 6.92 -4.36
N ASP A 326 -6.18 6.64 -3.39
CA ASP A 326 -5.30 7.65 -2.82
C ASP A 326 -4.35 8.20 -3.88
N THR A 327 -4.22 9.51 -3.94
CA THR A 327 -3.45 10.21 -4.97
C THR A 327 -1.98 10.30 -4.60
N TRP A 328 -1.11 9.90 -5.51
CA TRP A 328 0.32 10.12 -5.40
C TRP A 328 0.68 11.48 -5.98
N ILE A 329 1.33 12.31 -5.18
CA ILE A 329 1.73 13.66 -5.53
C ILE A 329 3.23 13.88 -5.28
N PRO A 330 3.93 14.63 -6.14
CA PRO A 330 5.30 15.06 -5.87
C PRO A 330 5.33 16.24 -4.91
N VAL A 331 6.50 16.56 -4.37
CA VAL A 331 6.79 17.92 -3.88
C VAL A 331 6.75 18.92 -5.04
N SER A 332 6.61 20.19 -4.72
CA SER A 332 6.51 21.24 -5.74
C SER A 332 7.23 22.51 -5.26
N ARG A 333 7.10 23.61 -5.99
CA ARG A 333 7.61 24.90 -5.51
C ARG A 333 6.99 25.35 -4.18
N LYS A 334 5.70 25.02 -3.96
CA LYS A 334 4.95 25.38 -2.74
C LYS A 334 5.10 24.35 -1.63
N LEU A 335 5.24 23.08 -1.98
CA LEU A 335 5.23 21.94 -1.06
C LEU A 335 6.66 21.40 -0.88
N LYS A 336 7.23 21.57 0.30
CA LYS A 336 8.58 21.13 0.65
C LYS A 336 8.65 19.61 0.88
N PRO A 337 9.80 18.96 0.67
CA PRO A 337 10.01 17.56 1.03
C PRO A 337 9.69 17.28 2.50
N MET A 338 9.01 16.16 2.75
CA MET A 338 8.86 15.67 4.13
C MET A 338 10.21 15.21 4.67
N GLN A 339 10.44 15.45 5.95
CA GLN A 339 11.65 15.02 6.66
C GLN A 339 11.28 14.30 7.96
N SER A 340 12.08 13.32 8.32
CA SER A 340 11.98 12.69 9.64
C SER A 340 13.33 12.43 10.25
N ASP A 341 13.39 12.60 11.58
CA ASP A 341 14.48 12.16 12.44
C ASP A 341 13.94 11.07 13.36
N GLN A 342 14.63 9.94 13.47
CA GLN A 342 14.22 8.83 14.32
C GLN A 342 15.37 8.31 15.16
N LEU A 343 15.08 8.10 16.45
CA LEU A 343 15.92 7.38 17.40
C LEU A 343 15.23 6.07 17.76
N ALA A 344 15.98 4.97 17.84
CA ALA A 344 15.51 3.71 18.35
C ALA A 344 16.58 3.04 19.22
N VAL A 345 16.13 2.41 20.31
CA VAL A 345 16.98 1.65 21.24
C VAL A 345 16.28 0.34 21.58
N GLY A 346 17.01 -0.77 21.53
CA GLY A 346 16.43 -2.07 21.78
C GLY A 346 17.38 -3.06 22.47
N VAL A 347 16.77 -3.99 23.19
CA VAL A 347 17.41 -5.14 23.85
C VAL A 347 16.98 -6.39 23.12
N TYR A 348 17.93 -7.27 22.80
CA TYR A 348 17.71 -8.49 22.06
C TYR A 348 18.36 -9.65 22.82
N TYR A 349 17.55 -10.65 23.13
CA TYR A 349 17.98 -11.85 23.83
C TYR A 349 17.67 -13.10 23.00
N THR A 350 18.66 -13.96 22.84
CA THR A 350 18.50 -15.26 22.18
C THR A 350 19.00 -16.34 23.11
N THR A 351 18.18 -17.36 23.41
CA THR A 351 18.57 -18.46 24.29
C THR A 351 19.79 -19.20 23.74
N GLY A 352 20.59 -19.81 24.65
CA GLY A 352 21.83 -20.50 24.26
C GLY A 352 21.61 -21.64 23.25
N ASN A 353 20.46 -22.31 23.28
CA ASN A 353 20.06 -23.33 22.31
C ASN A 353 19.49 -22.77 20.99
N LYS A 354 19.38 -21.43 20.89
CA LYS A 354 18.82 -20.70 19.73
C LYS A 354 17.40 -21.14 19.35
N ILE A 355 16.62 -21.58 20.34
CA ILE A 355 15.21 -21.96 20.13
C ILE A 355 14.30 -20.73 20.28
N TYR A 356 14.56 -19.87 21.26
CA TYR A 356 13.76 -18.69 21.53
C TYR A 356 14.57 -17.42 21.33
N SER A 357 13.94 -16.40 20.77
CA SER A 357 14.46 -15.04 20.71
C SER A 357 13.41 -14.04 21.16
N PHE A 358 13.85 -13.03 21.90
CA PHE A 358 13.02 -11.97 22.44
C PHE A 358 13.65 -10.63 22.11
N SER A 359 12.83 -9.64 21.80
CA SER A 359 13.29 -8.26 21.68
C SER A 359 12.28 -7.30 22.27
N ILE A 360 12.81 -6.23 22.84
CA ILE A 360 12.08 -5.03 23.21
C ILE A 360 12.78 -3.84 22.59
N GLU A 361 12.04 -3.01 21.86
CA GLU A 361 12.56 -1.84 21.20
C GLU A 361 11.65 -0.64 21.46
N GLY A 362 12.24 0.49 21.87
CA GLY A 362 11.58 1.78 21.97
C GLY A 362 12.05 2.70 20.85
N TYR A 363 11.16 3.48 20.29
CA TYR A 363 11.48 4.44 19.24
C TYR A 363 10.76 5.77 19.46
N TYR A 364 11.39 6.84 18.94
CA TYR A 364 10.79 8.17 18.81
C TYR A 364 11.15 8.78 17.46
N LYS A 365 10.14 9.25 16.73
CA LYS A 365 10.25 9.82 15.39
C LYS A 365 9.60 11.20 15.34
N TRP A 366 10.37 12.20 14.93
CA TRP A 366 9.89 13.55 14.60
C TRP A 366 9.70 13.66 13.10
N MET A 367 8.64 14.34 12.67
CA MET A 367 8.32 14.53 11.27
C MET A 367 8.01 16.00 10.99
N LYS A 368 8.52 16.52 9.86
CA LYS A 368 8.31 17.89 9.38
C LYS A 368 7.76 17.85 7.96
N HIS A 369 7.02 18.89 7.59
CA HIS A 369 6.41 19.07 6.26
C HIS A 369 5.51 17.89 5.86
N LEU A 370 4.84 17.25 6.82
CA LEU A 370 3.78 16.29 6.52
C LEU A 370 2.72 16.97 5.68
N MET A 371 2.14 16.24 4.72
CA MET A 371 1.10 16.75 3.84
C MET A 371 -0.26 16.15 4.16
N ASP A 372 -1.30 16.98 4.09
CA ASP A 372 -2.69 16.56 4.19
C ASP A 372 -3.57 17.58 3.46
N TYR A 373 -4.82 17.22 3.14
CA TYR A 373 -5.80 18.14 2.61
C TYR A 373 -6.23 19.15 3.69
N LYS A 374 -6.38 20.42 3.29
CA LYS A 374 -6.97 21.47 4.14
C LYS A 374 -8.38 21.08 4.57
N ASP A 375 -8.81 21.57 5.73
CA ASP A 375 -10.22 21.44 6.09
C ASP A 375 -11.08 22.17 5.03
N ASN A 376 -12.18 21.54 4.64
CA ASN A 376 -13.13 22.08 3.66
C ASN A 376 -12.56 22.28 2.23
N TYR A 377 -11.47 21.60 1.86
CA TYR A 377 -10.87 21.71 0.51
C TYR A 377 -11.86 21.37 -0.62
N GLN A 378 -12.88 20.55 -0.36
CA GLN A 378 -13.92 20.19 -1.32
C GLN A 378 -14.81 21.38 -1.74
N PHE A 379 -14.87 22.43 -0.95
CA PHE A 379 -15.61 23.65 -1.26
C PHE A 379 -14.77 24.70 -2.02
N LEU A 380 -13.49 24.43 -2.24
CA LEU A 380 -12.66 25.30 -3.06
C LEU A 380 -13.13 25.25 -4.53
N PRO A 381 -12.98 26.36 -5.27
CA PRO A 381 -13.34 26.38 -6.69
C PRO A 381 -12.68 25.23 -7.46
N PRO A 382 -13.37 24.63 -8.43
CA PRO A 382 -12.81 23.54 -9.25
C PRO A 382 -11.52 23.91 -9.99
N SER A 383 -11.32 25.21 -10.25
CA SER A 383 -10.09 25.76 -10.86
C SER A 383 -8.92 25.84 -9.90
N THR A 384 -9.11 25.56 -8.60
CA THR A 384 -8.03 25.58 -7.61
C THR A 384 -7.03 24.48 -7.93
N SER A 385 -5.75 24.85 -7.97
CA SER A 385 -4.66 23.91 -8.23
C SER A 385 -4.62 22.85 -7.11
N TRP A 386 -4.19 21.63 -7.44
CA TRP A 386 -4.07 20.56 -6.47
C TRP A 386 -3.14 20.91 -5.29
N GLU A 387 -2.10 21.74 -5.53
CA GLU A 387 -1.19 22.22 -4.50
C GLU A 387 -1.89 23.10 -3.46
N ASP A 388 -2.82 23.94 -3.89
CA ASP A 388 -3.53 24.90 -3.03
C ASP A 388 -4.61 24.22 -2.17
N LYS A 389 -5.01 22.98 -2.50
CA LYS A 389 -5.87 22.12 -1.69
C LYS A 389 -5.13 21.49 -0.51
N LEU A 390 -3.80 21.53 -0.50
CA LEU A 390 -2.95 20.88 0.49
C LEU A 390 -2.33 21.86 1.47
N THR A 391 -1.96 21.34 2.63
CA THR A 391 -1.22 22.08 3.65
C THR A 391 -0.10 21.22 4.23
N GLN A 392 0.88 21.88 4.84
CA GLN A 392 2.02 21.20 5.44
C GLN A 392 2.05 21.39 6.95
N GLY A 393 2.38 20.31 7.66
CA GLY A 393 2.43 20.28 9.11
C GLY A 393 3.61 19.48 9.66
N LYS A 394 3.54 19.23 10.93
CA LYS A 394 4.51 18.43 11.70
C LYS A 394 3.81 17.27 12.41
N GLY A 395 4.56 16.24 12.74
CA GLY A 395 4.06 15.09 13.48
C GLY A 395 5.12 14.46 14.34
N ARG A 396 4.69 13.53 15.17
CA ARG A 396 5.54 12.65 15.95
C ARG A 396 4.92 11.27 16.04
N SER A 397 5.77 10.26 16.05
CA SER A 397 5.37 8.88 16.31
C SER A 397 6.34 8.26 17.29
N TYR A 398 5.86 7.60 18.33
CA TYR A 398 6.68 6.95 19.33
C TYR A 398 5.99 5.72 19.88
N GLY A 399 6.77 4.77 20.38
CA GLY A 399 6.20 3.53 20.88
C GLY A 399 7.22 2.55 21.37
N VAL A 400 6.69 1.41 21.83
CA VAL A 400 7.46 0.25 22.27
C VAL A 400 6.96 -0.99 21.53
N GLU A 401 7.90 -1.80 21.05
CA GLU A 401 7.64 -3.04 20.33
C GLU A 401 8.24 -4.21 21.11
N LEU A 402 7.45 -5.25 21.30
CA LEU A 402 7.86 -6.51 21.94
C LEU A 402 7.69 -7.63 20.92
N ILE A 403 8.72 -8.45 20.74
CA ILE A 403 8.66 -9.62 19.86
C ILE A 403 9.21 -10.83 20.60
N ALA A 404 8.46 -11.93 20.57
CA ALA A 404 8.89 -13.24 21.04
C ALA A 404 8.79 -14.24 19.88
N ARG A 405 9.87 -14.96 19.59
CA ARG A 405 9.92 -15.96 18.51
C ARG A 405 10.38 -17.30 19.01
N LYS A 406 9.79 -18.36 18.44
CA LYS A 406 10.25 -19.73 18.58
C LYS A 406 10.66 -20.27 17.22
N GLU A 407 11.96 -20.47 17.04
CA GLU A 407 12.58 -20.77 15.73
C GLU A 407 12.63 -22.28 15.41
N LYS A 408 12.62 -23.14 16.44
CA LYS A 408 12.84 -24.58 16.27
C LYS A 408 11.81 -25.42 17.02
N GLY A 409 11.63 -26.69 16.54
CA GLY A 409 10.75 -27.68 17.12
C GLY A 409 9.52 -27.94 16.26
N LYS A 410 8.58 -28.75 16.79
CA LYS A 410 7.33 -29.08 16.08
C LYS A 410 6.41 -27.87 15.94
N ILE A 411 6.46 -26.97 16.92
CA ILE A 411 5.72 -25.71 16.89
C ILE A 411 6.75 -24.59 16.75
N THR A 412 6.60 -23.76 15.72
CA THR A 412 7.40 -22.56 15.43
C THR A 412 6.47 -21.38 15.20
N GLY A 413 6.95 -20.16 15.40
CA GLY A 413 6.14 -18.98 15.20
C GLY A 413 6.66 -17.78 15.99
N TRP A 414 5.85 -16.73 16.02
CA TRP A 414 6.18 -15.52 16.76
C TRP A 414 4.93 -14.80 17.26
N ALA A 415 5.09 -14.05 18.32
CA ALA A 415 4.12 -13.13 18.85
C ALA A 415 4.75 -11.74 18.95
N GLY A 416 4.05 -10.73 18.45
CA GLY A 416 4.46 -9.34 18.50
C GLY A 416 3.39 -8.47 19.14
N TYR A 417 3.82 -7.52 19.95
CA TYR A 417 2.97 -6.48 20.51
C TYR A 417 3.61 -5.13 20.30
N THR A 418 2.81 -4.17 19.83
CA THR A 418 3.21 -2.78 19.66
C THR A 418 2.27 -1.88 20.44
N LEU A 419 2.85 -1.01 21.26
CA LEU A 419 2.17 0.12 21.88
C LEU A 419 2.72 1.39 21.25
N SER A 420 1.89 2.17 20.55
CA SER A 420 2.36 3.34 19.79
C SER A 420 1.40 4.51 19.80
N TRP A 421 1.95 5.71 19.61
CA TRP A 421 1.23 6.98 19.45
C TRP A 421 1.69 7.65 18.17
N ASN A 422 0.76 8.24 17.45
CA ASN A 422 1.02 8.96 16.20
C ASN A 422 0.15 10.22 16.14
N ASP A 423 0.77 11.39 16.32
CA ASP A 423 0.09 12.68 16.34
C ASP A 423 0.53 13.55 15.17
N ARG A 424 -0.37 14.41 14.71
CA ARG A 424 -0.15 15.41 13.66
C ARG A 424 -0.60 16.79 14.11
N GLN A 425 -0.02 17.83 13.51
CA GLN A 425 -0.39 19.22 13.74
C GLN A 425 -0.15 20.04 12.47
N PHE A 426 -1.18 20.74 12.00
CA PHE A 426 -1.16 21.62 10.84
C PHE A 426 -1.79 22.96 11.24
N THR A 427 -1.36 24.05 10.61
CA THR A 427 -1.95 25.38 10.90
C THR A 427 -3.37 25.51 10.37
N GLU A 428 -3.65 24.91 9.20
CA GLU A 428 -4.92 25.03 8.48
C GLU A 428 -5.85 23.81 8.66
N ILE A 429 -5.50 22.90 9.58
CA ILE A 429 -6.34 21.75 9.94
C ILE A 429 -6.55 21.77 11.45
N ASN A 430 -7.76 21.44 11.89
CA ASN A 430 -8.13 21.34 13.31
C ASN A 430 -7.84 22.62 14.11
N LYS A 431 -7.99 23.79 13.48
CA LYS A 431 -7.71 25.10 14.09
C LYS A 431 -6.29 25.21 14.67
N GLY A 432 -5.31 24.55 14.04
CA GLY A 432 -3.92 24.55 14.51
C GLY A 432 -3.64 23.61 15.69
N LYS A 433 -4.64 22.94 16.24
CA LYS A 433 -4.47 22.01 17.36
C LYS A 433 -3.91 20.67 16.91
N ARG A 434 -3.19 20.00 17.80
CA ARG A 434 -2.69 18.64 17.59
C ARG A 434 -3.84 17.64 17.62
N PHE A 435 -3.79 16.64 16.74
CA PHE A 435 -4.79 15.57 16.66
C PHE A 435 -4.11 14.23 16.33
N PRO A 436 -4.73 13.10 16.71
CA PRO A 436 -4.20 11.78 16.38
C PRO A 436 -4.30 11.52 14.87
N ALA A 437 -3.31 10.83 14.33
CA ALA A 437 -3.34 10.41 12.92
C ALA A 437 -4.45 9.36 12.68
N LYS A 438 -4.91 9.24 11.43
CA LYS A 438 -5.89 8.23 11.00
C LYS A 438 -5.53 6.81 11.45
N PHE A 439 -4.25 6.45 11.41
CA PHE A 439 -3.72 5.12 11.79
C PHE A 439 -3.06 5.13 13.19
N ASP A 440 -3.56 5.95 14.11
CA ASP A 440 -3.15 5.89 15.53
C ASP A 440 -3.78 4.66 16.21
N ASN A 441 -3.33 3.48 15.78
CA ASN A 441 -3.73 2.22 16.39
C ASN A 441 -2.87 1.98 17.63
N ARG A 442 -3.37 2.34 18.80
CA ARG A 442 -2.64 2.35 20.06
C ARG A 442 -2.03 1.00 20.42
N HIS A 443 -2.81 -0.07 20.28
CA HIS A 443 -2.41 -1.44 20.58
C HIS A 443 -2.49 -2.30 19.32
N LYS A 444 -1.41 -3.03 19.02
CA LYS A 444 -1.38 -4.04 17.94
C LYS A 444 -0.80 -5.33 18.48
N PHE A 445 -1.49 -6.43 18.25
CA PHE A 445 -1.03 -7.79 18.51
C PHE A 445 -1.02 -8.58 17.22
N ASN A 446 0.05 -9.34 17.00
CA ASN A 446 0.13 -10.30 15.91
C ASN A 446 0.72 -11.59 16.47
N ILE A 447 0.06 -12.71 16.20
CA ILE A 447 0.53 -14.05 16.59
C ILE A 447 0.46 -14.91 15.34
N ILE A 448 1.57 -15.56 15.01
CA ILE A 448 1.64 -16.55 13.93
C ILE A 448 2.25 -17.82 14.52
N ALA A 449 1.60 -18.95 14.26
CA ALA A 449 2.07 -20.25 14.70
C ALA A 449 1.94 -21.28 13.57
N ASN A 450 2.96 -22.11 13.43
CA ASN A 450 2.99 -23.27 12.54
C ASN A 450 3.27 -24.52 13.40
N TRP A 451 2.40 -25.50 13.32
CA TRP A 451 2.53 -26.76 14.04
C TRP A 451 2.65 -27.94 13.09
N LYS A 452 3.85 -28.50 13.00
CA LYS A 452 4.12 -29.74 12.28
C LYS A 452 3.64 -30.94 13.11
N ILE A 453 2.37 -31.30 12.98
CA ILE A 453 1.74 -32.41 13.70
C ILE A 453 2.41 -33.73 13.29
N LYS A 454 2.59 -33.92 11.98
CA LYS A 454 3.28 -35.04 11.35
C LYS A 454 4.14 -34.54 10.17
N PRO A 455 5.09 -35.31 9.66
CA PRO A 455 5.90 -34.88 8.50
C PRO A 455 5.10 -34.48 7.25
N LYS A 456 3.86 -34.98 7.14
CA LYS A 456 2.95 -34.72 6.01
C LYS A 456 1.76 -33.82 6.40
N LEU A 457 1.69 -33.33 7.62
CA LEU A 457 0.55 -32.56 8.13
C LEU A 457 1.02 -31.38 8.99
N GLU A 458 0.70 -30.19 8.55
CA GLU A 458 1.03 -28.94 9.22
C GLU A 458 -0.23 -28.11 9.43
N LEU A 459 -0.44 -27.63 10.64
CA LEU A 459 -1.46 -26.65 11.00
C LEU A 459 -0.80 -25.27 11.06
N THR A 460 -1.45 -24.29 10.48
CA THR A 460 -1.03 -22.87 10.51
C THR A 460 -2.12 -22.04 11.12
N GLY A 461 -1.75 -21.05 11.92
CA GLY A 461 -2.69 -20.11 12.48
C GLY A 461 -2.09 -18.72 12.57
N SER A 462 -2.90 -17.70 12.31
CA SER A 462 -2.54 -16.32 12.56
C SER A 462 -3.68 -15.59 13.24
N TRP A 463 -3.36 -14.83 14.29
CA TRP A 463 -4.29 -13.95 14.96
C TRP A 463 -3.74 -12.54 15.00
N THR A 464 -4.56 -11.59 14.58
CA THR A 464 -4.23 -10.17 14.56
C THR A 464 -5.27 -9.40 15.33
N TYR A 465 -4.81 -8.46 16.14
CA TYR A 465 -5.63 -7.47 16.83
C TYR A 465 -5.00 -6.09 16.65
N ALA A 466 -5.82 -5.07 16.38
CA ALA A 466 -5.41 -3.67 16.42
C ALA A 466 -6.57 -2.81 16.94
N THR A 467 -6.30 -1.83 17.77
CA THR A 467 -7.28 -0.78 18.06
C THR A 467 -7.71 -0.10 16.76
N GLY A 468 -8.99 0.26 16.64
CA GLY A 468 -9.56 0.79 15.41
C GLY A 468 -8.88 2.05 14.89
N ASN A 469 -9.00 2.28 13.61
CA ASN A 469 -8.57 3.51 12.97
C ASN A 469 -9.41 4.69 13.48
N ARG A 470 -8.87 5.89 13.33
CA ARG A 470 -9.58 7.12 13.67
C ARG A 470 -10.21 7.75 12.44
N LEU A 471 -11.40 8.30 12.61
CA LEU A 471 -12.18 8.99 11.59
C LEU A 471 -12.60 10.34 12.10
N THR A 472 -12.84 11.28 11.19
CA THR A 472 -13.59 12.50 11.47
C THR A 472 -15.07 12.20 11.24
N VAL A 473 -15.88 12.31 12.29
CA VAL A 473 -17.33 12.08 12.22
C VAL A 473 -18.02 13.38 12.64
N SER A 474 -18.96 13.83 11.80
CA SER A 474 -19.87 14.91 12.12
C SER A 474 -21.02 14.35 12.94
N PHE A 475 -21.21 14.87 14.14
CA PHE A 475 -22.36 14.55 14.99
C PHE A 475 -23.47 15.59 14.86
N GLU A 476 -23.17 16.73 14.27
CA GLU A 476 -24.10 17.84 14.07
C GLU A 476 -24.09 18.26 12.61
N ASN A 477 -25.27 18.58 12.10
CA ASN A 477 -25.47 19.08 10.75
C ASN A 477 -26.24 20.39 10.86
N TYR A 478 -25.69 21.47 10.34
CA TYR A 478 -26.34 22.77 10.29
C TYR A 478 -26.83 23.02 8.87
N GLN A 479 -28.09 23.43 8.72
CA GLN A 479 -28.53 23.94 7.43
C GLN A 479 -27.75 25.22 7.09
N ALA A 480 -27.04 25.23 5.99
CA ALA A 480 -26.43 26.45 5.49
C ALA A 480 -27.54 27.45 5.19
N VAL A 481 -27.52 28.61 5.84
CA VAL A 481 -28.37 29.72 5.42
C VAL A 481 -27.90 30.12 4.02
N SER A 482 -28.71 29.80 3.00
CA SER A 482 -28.45 30.29 1.66
C SER A 482 -28.45 31.83 1.74
N PRO A 483 -27.37 32.53 1.34
CA PRO A 483 -27.44 33.98 1.25
C PRO A 483 -28.54 34.29 0.25
N GLN A 484 -29.61 34.90 0.73
CA GLN A 484 -30.63 35.49 -0.14
C GLN A 484 -29.95 36.61 -0.92
N HIS A 485 -29.39 36.28 -2.10
CA HIS A 485 -29.07 37.34 -3.05
C HIS A 485 -30.39 37.71 -3.74
N PRO A 486 -30.89 38.92 -3.51
CA PRO A 486 -31.98 39.44 -4.31
C PRO A 486 -31.41 39.67 -5.72
N PHE A 487 -31.67 38.73 -6.62
CA PHE A 487 -31.51 39.05 -8.04
C PHE A 487 -32.48 40.17 -8.40
N PRO A 488 -32.04 41.25 -9.05
CA PRO A 488 -32.95 42.23 -9.62
C PRO A 488 -33.81 41.54 -10.68
N GLY A 489 -35.09 41.30 -10.34
CA GLY A 489 -36.03 40.64 -11.25
C GLY A 489 -36.88 39.54 -10.65
N GLY A 490 -36.77 39.25 -9.35
CA GLY A 490 -37.74 38.41 -8.63
C GLY A 490 -37.78 36.93 -9.06
N SER A 491 -36.79 36.42 -9.76
CA SER A 491 -36.73 35.01 -10.10
C SER A 491 -36.10 34.24 -8.95
N LEU A 492 -36.88 33.36 -8.38
CA LEU A 492 -36.49 32.40 -7.38
C LEU A 492 -35.31 31.57 -7.91
N VAL A 493 -34.25 31.47 -7.12
CA VAL A 493 -33.21 30.46 -7.27
C VAL A 493 -33.91 29.12 -7.51
N PRO A 494 -33.49 28.30 -8.49
CA PRO A 494 -34.10 27.01 -8.72
C PRO A 494 -34.19 26.23 -7.41
N PRO A 495 -35.31 25.60 -7.11
CA PRO A 495 -35.58 24.96 -5.80
C PRO A 495 -34.73 23.71 -5.51
N TYR A 496 -33.64 23.51 -6.21
CA TYR A 496 -32.79 22.33 -6.15
C TYR A 496 -31.31 22.59 -5.82
N ILE A 497 -30.99 23.71 -5.21
CA ILE A 497 -29.84 23.73 -4.32
C ILE A 497 -30.43 23.42 -2.95
N ASP A 498 -30.56 22.13 -2.64
CA ASP A 498 -30.60 21.68 -1.26
C ASP A 498 -29.37 22.33 -0.61
N PRO A 499 -29.53 23.27 0.32
CA PRO A 499 -28.41 23.80 1.08
C PRO A 499 -27.92 22.63 1.92
N GLY A 500 -27.12 21.77 1.29
CA GLY A 500 -26.61 20.55 1.89
C GLY A 500 -26.12 20.90 3.27
N GLY A 501 -26.65 20.25 4.29
CA GLY A 501 -26.32 20.57 5.65
C GLY A 501 -24.80 20.60 5.80
N LEU A 502 -24.28 21.65 6.44
CA LEU A 502 -22.86 21.76 6.75
C LEU A 502 -22.55 20.81 7.90
N ASP A 503 -21.76 19.82 7.61
CA ASP A 503 -21.25 18.88 8.60
C ASP A 503 -20.31 19.60 9.60
N TYR A 504 -20.67 19.60 10.86
CA TYR A 504 -19.83 20.14 11.93
C TYR A 504 -19.15 19.03 12.71
N TYR A 505 -17.85 19.18 12.91
CA TYR A 505 -17.05 18.33 13.80
C TYR A 505 -16.16 19.20 14.71
N THR A 506 -16.00 18.79 15.95
CA THR A 506 -15.23 19.53 16.95
C THR A 506 -13.73 19.42 16.74
N GLU A 507 -13.28 18.23 16.32
CA GLU A 507 -11.86 17.90 16.13
C GLU A 507 -11.66 16.93 14.96
N ARG A 508 -10.53 17.04 14.29
CA ARG A 508 -10.09 16.08 13.25
C ARG A 508 -9.81 14.72 13.88
N ASN A 509 -10.25 13.62 13.25
CA ASN A 509 -10.10 12.24 13.74
C ASN A 509 -10.66 12.03 15.17
N ASN A 510 -11.80 12.65 15.46
CA ASN A 510 -12.48 12.67 16.75
C ASN A 510 -13.07 11.33 17.17
N PHE A 511 -13.31 10.42 16.23
CA PHE A 511 -13.94 9.14 16.51
C PHE A 511 -12.96 7.98 16.25
N GLN A 512 -12.95 6.98 17.15
CA GLN A 512 -12.19 5.76 16.97
C GLN A 512 -13.13 4.60 16.64
N LEU A 513 -12.89 3.94 15.49
CA LEU A 513 -13.62 2.73 15.11
C LEU A 513 -13.43 1.63 16.15
N PRO A 514 -14.37 0.69 16.27
CA PRO A 514 -14.16 -0.55 17.01
C PRO A 514 -12.87 -1.26 16.57
N ALA A 515 -12.29 -2.03 17.50
CA ALA A 515 -11.04 -2.73 17.24
C ALA A 515 -11.16 -3.70 16.07
N TYR A 516 -10.11 -3.79 15.28
CA TYR A 516 -9.93 -4.81 14.26
C TYR A 516 -9.34 -6.06 14.90
N HIS A 517 -9.94 -7.23 14.70
CA HIS A 517 -9.32 -8.49 15.05
C HIS A 517 -9.76 -9.61 14.10
N ARG A 518 -8.87 -10.58 13.89
CA ARG A 518 -9.12 -11.67 12.94
C ARG A 518 -8.28 -12.89 13.31
N LEU A 519 -8.90 -14.06 13.19
CA LEU A 519 -8.23 -15.35 13.27
C LEU A 519 -8.31 -16.06 11.92
N ASP A 520 -7.16 -16.45 11.39
CA ASP A 520 -7.04 -17.27 10.20
C ASP A 520 -6.43 -18.62 10.58
N LEU A 521 -7.00 -19.72 10.08
CA LEU A 521 -6.50 -21.07 10.29
C LEU A 521 -6.30 -21.77 8.95
N GLY A 522 -5.28 -22.62 8.88
CA GLY A 522 -5.00 -23.41 7.68
C GLY A 522 -4.35 -24.75 7.99
N ILE A 523 -4.60 -25.72 7.15
CA ILE A 523 -4.02 -27.06 7.19
C ILE A 523 -3.33 -27.32 5.87
N ASN A 524 -2.05 -27.69 5.92
CA ASN A 524 -1.27 -28.15 4.78
C ASN A 524 -1.08 -29.65 4.85
N ILE A 525 -1.47 -30.37 3.79
CA ILE A 525 -1.31 -31.80 3.64
C ILE A 525 -0.34 -32.06 2.50
N TYR A 526 0.85 -32.55 2.84
CA TYR A 526 1.92 -32.84 1.87
C TYR A 526 1.81 -34.26 1.36
N ARG A 527 1.80 -34.42 0.03
CA ARG A 527 1.72 -35.70 -0.68
C ARG A 527 2.94 -35.87 -1.59
N PRO A 528 4.06 -36.41 -1.07
CA PRO A 528 5.20 -36.75 -1.93
C PRO A 528 4.79 -37.73 -3.02
N LYS A 529 5.28 -37.50 -4.23
CA LYS A 529 5.06 -38.33 -5.43
C LYS A 529 6.39 -38.83 -5.97
N LYS A 530 6.36 -39.77 -6.93
CA LYS A 530 7.55 -40.28 -7.62
C LYS A 530 8.30 -39.12 -8.33
N LYS A 531 9.59 -39.31 -8.57
CA LYS A 531 10.47 -38.35 -9.29
C LYS A 531 10.53 -36.97 -8.62
N ASN A 532 10.69 -36.93 -7.29
CA ASN A 532 10.82 -35.69 -6.46
C ASN A 532 9.68 -34.67 -6.63
N ARG A 533 8.52 -35.12 -7.06
CA ARG A 533 7.32 -34.28 -7.21
C ARG A 533 6.51 -34.23 -5.92
N MET A 534 5.77 -33.16 -5.73
CA MET A 534 4.96 -32.98 -4.52
C MET A 534 3.58 -32.38 -4.83
N GLY A 535 2.54 -33.03 -4.29
CA GLY A 535 1.21 -32.46 -4.20
C GLY A 535 1.00 -31.87 -2.82
N ILE A 536 0.42 -30.67 -2.72
CA ILE A 536 0.11 -30.01 -1.46
C ILE A 536 -1.35 -29.59 -1.51
N TRP A 537 -2.16 -30.10 -0.59
CA TRP A 537 -3.50 -29.57 -0.32
C TRP A 537 -3.38 -28.53 0.77
N ASN A 538 -3.93 -27.35 0.53
CA ASN A 538 -4.12 -26.34 1.54
C ASN A 538 -5.63 -26.14 1.73
N ILE A 539 -6.10 -26.29 2.95
CA ILE A 539 -7.46 -26.01 3.38
C ILE A 539 -7.34 -24.91 4.42
N SER A 540 -7.95 -23.77 4.18
CA SER A 540 -7.82 -22.61 5.06
C SER A 540 -9.15 -21.88 5.23
N ILE A 541 -9.27 -21.21 6.36
CA ILE A 541 -10.42 -20.36 6.68
C ILE A 541 -9.86 -19.00 7.09
N TYR A 542 -10.16 -18.01 6.29
CA TYR A 542 -9.91 -16.61 6.60
C TYR A 542 -11.04 -16.09 7.47
N ASN A 543 -10.73 -15.36 8.54
CA ASN A 543 -11.70 -14.79 9.47
C ASN A 543 -12.64 -15.84 10.08
N VAL A 544 -12.09 -16.81 10.80
CA VAL A 544 -12.78 -18.01 11.34
C VAL A 544 -14.08 -17.70 12.09
N TYR A 545 -14.10 -16.63 12.86
CA TYR A 545 -15.28 -16.22 13.63
C TYR A 545 -16.14 -15.14 12.95
N SER A 546 -15.87 -14.85 11.65
CA SER A 546 -16.67 -13.94 10.79
C SER A 546 -16.88 -12.53 11.38
N TYR A 547 -15.88 -12.00 12.11
CA TYR A 547 -15.96 -10.64 12.60
C TYR A 547 -15.68 -9.65 11.46
N MET A 548 -16.73 -9.01 10.97
CA MET A 548 -16.63 -7.97 9.94
C MET A 548 -16.13 -6.67 10.57
N ALA A 549 -14.80 -6.51 10.60
CA ALA A 549 -14.18 -5.33 11.18
C ALA A 549 -14.65 -4.05 10.49
N PRO A 550 -15.09 -3.04 11.27
CA PRO A 550 -15.55 -1.77 10.72
C PRO A 550 -14.46 -1.01 9.96
N VAL A 551 -14.76 -0.56 8.76
CA VAL A 551 -13.86 0.25 7.92
C VAL A 551 -14.34 1.69 7.77
N SER A 552 -15.65 1.92 7.95
CA SER A 552 -16.23 3.26 7.95
C SER A 552 -17.50 3.32 8.79
N ILE A 553 -17.92 4.53 9.07
CA ILE A 553 -19.21 4.85 9.70
C ILE A 553 -20.03 5.65 8.70
N ARG A 554 -21.33 5.38 8.69
CA ARG A 554 -22.32 6.15 7.92
C ARG A 554 -23.47 6.54 8.83
N LYS A 555 -23.98 7.77 8.64
CA LYS A 555 -25.25 8.21 9.21
C LYS A 555 -26.39 7.60 8.39
N GLY A 556 -27.43 7.14 9.05
CA GLY A 556 -28.61 6.55 8.43
C GLY A 556 -29.84 6.75 9.32
N TRP A 557 -30.99 6.28 8.86
CA TRP A 557 -32.26 6.39 9.55
C TRP A 557 -32.74 5.00 9.96
N TRP A 558 -33.14 4.86 11.23
CA TRP A 558 -33.76 3.64 11.74
C TRP A 558 -34.95 4.01 12.62
N TYR A 559 -36.16 3.58 12.21
CA TYR A 559 -37.41 3.91 12.91
C TYR A 559 -37.56 5.40 13.26
N ASN A 560 -37.37 6.30 12.29
CA ASN A 560 -37.43 7.76 12.42
C ASN A 560 -36.35 8.38 13.34
N ASN A 561 -35.32 7.65 13.72
CA ASN A 561 -34.20 8.18 14.47
C ASN A 561 -32.94 8.20 13.63
N ASP A 562 -32.16 9.27 13.77
CA ASP A 562 -30.78 9.30 13.25
C ASP A 562 -29.95 8.21 13.94
N CYS A 563 -29.31 7.37 13.18
CA CYS A 563 -28.42 6.34 13.69
C CYS A 563 -27.11 6.32 12.96
N PHE A 564 -26.07 5.81 13.61
CA PHE A 564 -24.79 5.53 12.98
C PHE A 564 -24.63 4.03 12.83
N TYR A 565 -24.30 3.58 11.64
CA TYR A 565 -23.97 2.18 11.39
C TYR A 565 -22.57 2.04 10.82
N THR A 566 -21.90 0.97 11.21
CA THR A 566 -20.55 0.64 10.73
C THR A 566 -20.65 -0.26 9.51
N LEU A 567 -19.79 -0.02 8.52
CA LEU A 567 -19.61 -0.87 7.37
C LEU A 567 -18.41 -1.80 7.60
N GLY A 568 -18.68 -3.11 7.66
CA GLY A 568 -17.65 -4.14 7.67
C GLY A 568 -17.62 -4.88 6.32
N ILE A 569 -16.44 -5.28 5.83
CA ILE A 569 -16.31 -5.70 4.43
C ILE A 569 -16.08 -7.20 4.28
N VAL A 570 -15.38 -7.85 5.19
CA VAL A 570 -14.87 -9.21 4.93
C VAL A 570 -15.40 -10.23 5.93
N PRO A 571 -16.36 -11.08 5.52
CA PRO A 571 -16.87 -12.18 6.35
C PRO A 571 -15.88 -13.35 6.40
N ILE A 572 -16.32 -14.49 6.94
CA ILE A 572 -15.61 -15.76 6.85
C ILE A 572 -15.45 -16.18 5.38
N ILE A 573 -14.22 -16.57 5.00
CA ILE A 573 -13.92 -17.05 3.65
C ILE A 573 -13.19 -18.39 3.76
N PRO A 574 -13.88 -19.52 3.55
CA PRO A 574 -13.21 -20.80 3.38
C PRO A 574 -12.50 -20.87 2.03
N SER A 575 -11.35 -21.49 2.00
CA SER A 575 -10.54 -21.66 0.80
C SER A 575 -9.91 -23.04 0.75
N VAL A 576 -9.91 -23.63 -0.42
CA VAL A 576 -9.21 -24.88 -0.72
C VAL A 576 -8.34 -24.66 -1.93
N SER A 577 -7.11 -25.11 -1.85
CA SER A 577 -6.22 -25.10 -3.02
C SER A 577 -5.37 -26.36 -3.10
N TYR A 578 -5.02 -26.73 -4.30
CA TYR A 578 -4.09 -27.81 -4.60
C TYR A 578 -2.90 -27.25 -5.38
N THR A 579 -1.71 -27.48 -4.84
CA THR A 579 -0.45 -27.12 -5.52
C THR A 579 0.29 -28.38 -5.93
N TYR A 580 0.65 -28.45 -7.20
CA TYR A 580 1.51 -29.49 -7.75
C TYR A 580 2.87 -28.90 -8.07
N LYS A 581 3.95 -29.50 -7.52
CA LYS A 581 5.35 -29.13 -7.78
C LYS A 581 6.04 -30.27 -8.52
N PHE A 582 6.81 -29.96 -9.55
CA PHE A 582 7.55 -30.89 -10.39
C PHE A 582 8.91 -30.34 -10.79
#